data_d3d3da0091fd3fc8dd76b1df9dc06b69
#
_entry.id   d3d3da0091fd3fc8dd76b1df9dc06b69
#
_cell.length_a   1.000
_cell.length_b   1.000
_cell.length_c   1.000
_cell.angle_alpha   90.00
_cell.angle_beta   90.00
_cell.angle_gamma   90.00
#
_symmetry.space_group_name_H-M   'P 1'
#
loop_
_entity.id
_entity.type
_entity.pdbx_description
1 polymer ?
#
loop_
_entity_poly.entity_id
_entity_poly.type
_entity_poly.pdbx_seq_one_letter_code
_entity_poly.pdbx_strand_id
1 'polypeptide(L)'
;YLAALRRLGTRRTLTLESLSPVAAAAGGWFAMGEQLSLQGWTGALLVTVSVVLVARQQPPDATRMHDRSHTVQLQGLLLAGLAVVCGVAGAAVSRTVLISSELTPVQSAACRLLGGLLLLLPWLRFGVRFPQPRPSTIRWPRVLAATLLGTVLGILLQQVVLQRLPLGIGITVLSTAPVMALLVAPSEGDHLKPSVLLASVLAVTGVGLAVLS
;
A
#
# COMPACT_ATOMS: atom_id res chain seq x y z
N TYR A 1 7.16 1.49 7.95
CA TYR A 1 6.22 2.45 7.39
C TYR A 1 5.86 3.56 8.36
N LEU A 2 5.26 3.26 9.53
CA LEU A 2 4.86 4.28 10.52
C LEU A 2 6.03 5.17 10.99
N ALA A 3 7.23 4.61 11.14
CA ALA A 3 8.42 5.38 11.49
C ALA A 3 8.85 6.33 10.35
N ALA A 4 8.66 5.94 9.09
CA ALA A 4 8.87 6.80 7.93
C ALA A 4 7.86 7.95 7.90
N LEU A 5 6.56 7.65 8.10
CA LEU A 5 5.50 8.65 8.19
C LEU A 5 5.80 9.72 9.26
N ARG A 6 6.27 9.28 10.44
CA ARG A 6 6.63 10.22 11.53
C ARG A 6 7.83 11.10 11.18
N ARG A 7 8.77 10.63 10.36
CA ARG A 7 10.02 11.34 10.03
C ARG A 7 9.94 12.17 8.75
N LEU A 8 9.26 11.67 7.72
CA LEU A 8 9.16 12.33 6.41
C LEU A 8 7.86 13.12 6.23
N GLY A 9 6.82 12.76 6.99
CA GLY A 9 5.46 13.21 6.73
C GLY A 9 4.76 12.39 5.64
N THR A 10 3.44 12.55 5.56
CA THR A 10 2.58 11.73 4.71
C THR A 10 2.92 11.85 3.23
N ARG A 11 3.09 13.08 2.74
CA ARG A 11 3.35 13.35 1.32
C ARG A 11 4.59 12.64 0.78
N ARG A 12 5.74 12.78 1.47
CA ARG A 12 7.01 12.17 1.01
C ARG A 12 6.97 10.64 1.12
N THR A 13 6.36 10.12 2.19
CA THR A 13 6.24 8.67 2.38
C THR A 13 5.38 8.04 1.31
N LEU A 14 4.21 8.62 0.98
CA LEU A 14 3.35 8.15 -0.10
C LEU A 14 4.02 8.25 -1.49
N THR A 15 4.82 9.31 -1.72
CA THR A 15 5.58 9.43 -2.97
C THR A 15 6.61 8.30 -3.12
N LEU A 16 7.24 7.86 -2.03
CA LEU A 16 8.16 6.72 -2.08
C LEU A 16 7.41 5.39 -2.24
N GLU A 17 6.28 5.25 -1.57
CA GLU A 17 5.44 4.06 -1.67
C GLU A 17 4.86 3.87 -3.08
N SER A 18 4.66 4.97 -3.83
CA SER A 18 4.22 4.91 -5.22
C SER A 18 5.20 4.20 -6.17
N LEU A 19 6.45 3.97 -5.74
CA LEU A 19 7.41 3.17 -6.48
C LEU A 19 7.14 1.65 -6.38
N SER A 20 6.23 1.22 -5.51
CA SER A 20 5.91 -0.21 -5.29
C SER A 20 5.54 -0.97 -6.56
N PRO A 21 4.75 -0.44 -7.54
CA PRO A 21 4.46 -1.16 -8.78
C PRO A 21 5.71 -1.46 -9.59
N VAL A 22 6.59 -0.47 -9.77
CA VAL A 22 7.84 -0.63 -10.52
C VAL A 22 8.80 -1.56 -9.77
N ALA A 23 8.91 -1.41 -8.46
CA ALA A 23 9.73 -2.29 -7.63
C ALA A 23 9.22 -3.75 -7.66
N ALA A 24 7.90 -3.96 -7.68
CA ALA A 24 7.30 -5.29 -7.80
C ALA A 24 7.49 -5.89 -9.19
N ALA A 25 7.38 -5.10 -10.25
CA ALA A 25 7.66 -5.53 -11.62
C ALA A 25 9.12 -5.99 -11.75
N ALA A 26 10.06 -5.20 -11.24
CA ALA A 26 11.48 -5.55 -11.21
C ALA A 26 11.73 -6.79 -10.31
N GLY A 27 11.13 -6.84 -9.13
CA GLY A 27 11.24 -7.97 -8.20
C GLY A 27 10.70 -9.28 -8.78
N GLY A 28 9.56 -9.24 -9.48
CA GLY A 28 8.99 -10.39 -10.19
C GLY A 28 9.91 -10.89 -11.31
N TRP A 29 10.47 -9.95 -12.06
CA TRP A 29 11.42 -10.30 -13.13
C TRP A 29 12.70 -10.94 -12.58
N PHE A 30 13.36 -10.32 -11.59
CA PHE A 30 14.63 -10.81 -11.06
C PHE A 30 14.50 -12.06 -10.17
N ALA A 31 13.47 -12.12 -9.31
CA ALA A 31 13.35 -13.17 -8.31
C ALA A 31 12.49 -14.35 -8.77
N MET A 32 11.53 -14.13 -9.65
CA MET A 32 10.56 -15.13 -10.07
C MET A 32 10.65 -15.46 -11.57
N GLY A 33 11.49 -14.76 -12.35
CA GLY A 33 11.60 -14.93 -13.79
C GLY A 33 10.35 -14.50 -14.56
N GLU A 34 9.45 -13.73 -13.93
CA GLU A 34 8.23 -13.23 -14.57
C GLU A 34 8.58 -12.17 -15.62
N GLN A 35 8.24 -12.45 -16.88
CA GLN A 35 8.43 -11.46 -17.94
C GLN A 35 7.17 -10.63 -18.10
N LEU A 36 7.28 -9.34 -17.75
CA LEU A 36 6.24 -8.37 -18.09
C LEU A 36 6.41 -7.89 -19.53
N SER A 37 5.31 -7.79 -20.25
CA SER A 37 5.28 -7.16 -21.56
C SER A 37 5.62 -5.67 -21.46
N LEU A 38 5.94 -5.03 -22.57
CA LEU A 38 6.13 -3.58 -22.61
C LEU A 38 4.88 -2.82 -22.12
N GLN A 39 3.69 -3.37 -22.42
CA GLN A 39 2.41 -2.82 -21.95
C GLN A 39 2.29 -2.92 -20.42
N GLY A 40 2.71 -4.03 -19.82
CA GLY A 40 2.74 -4.20 -18.36
C GLY A 40 3.64 -3.18 -17.67
N TRP A 41 4.84 -2.93 -18.22
CA TRP A 41 5.75 -1.90 -17.72
C TRP A 41 5.18 -0.48 -17.87
N THR A 42 4.58 -0.15 -19.01
CA THR A 42 3.93 1.17 -19.20
C THR A 42 2.75 1.34 -18.27
N GLY A 43 1.96 0.29 -18.03
CA GLY A 43 0.88 0.29 -17.04
C GLY A 43 1.36 0.58 -15.62
N ALA A 44 2.42 -0.11 -15.18
CA ALA A 44 3.02 0.11 -13.86
C ALA A 44 3.56 1.54 -13.70
N LEU A 45 4.19 2.09 -14.75
CA LEU A 45 4.67 3.48 -14.75
C LEU A 45 3.52 4.49 -14.67
N LEU A 46 2.43 4.29 -15.44
CA LEU A 46 1.27 5.18 -15.40
C LEU A 46 0.60 5.20 -14.02
N VAL A 47 0.45 4.03 -13.38
CA VAL A 47 -0.08 3.95 -12.01
C VAL A 47 0.87 4.64 -11.04
N THR A 48 2.18 4.42 -11.15
CA THR A 48 3.18 5.12 -10.32
C THR A 48 3.04 6.64 -10.43
N VAL A 49 2.95 7.17 -11.65
CA VAL A 49 2.75 8.61 -11.88
C VAL A 49 1.42 9.10 -11.28
N SER A 50 0.35 8.33 -11.45
CA SER A 50 -0.95 8.63 -10.85
C SER A 50 -0.86 8.77 -9.33
N VAL A 51 -0.26 7.80 -8.63
CA VAL A 51 -0.12 7.82 -7.17
C VAL A 51 0.80 8.96 -6.72
N VAL A 52 1.85 9.29 -7.48
CA VAL A 52 2.70 10.48 -7.22
C VAL A 52 1.89 11.77 -7.30
N LEU A 53 1.02 11.90 -8.31
CA LEU A 53 0.15 13.07 -8.45
C LEU A 53 -0.79 13.22 -7.25
N VAL A 54 -1.36 12.11 -6.78
CA VAL A 54 -2.20 12.08 -5.57
C VAL A 54 -1.38 12.45 -4.32
N ALA A 55 -0.21 11.86 -4.15
CA ALA A 55 0.67 12.14 -3.01
C ALA A 55 1.08 13.63 -2.93
N ARG A 56 1.27 14.27 -4.09
CA ARG A 56 1.61 15.71 -4.16
C ARG A 56 0.47 16.62 -3.71
N GLN A 57 -0.76 16.16 -3.73
CA GLN A 57 -1.94 16.94 -3.31
C GLN A 57 -2.12 16.99 -1.79
N GLN A 58 -1.51 16.04 -1.08
CA GLN A 58 -1.51 16.07 0.37
C GLN A 58 -0.83 17.36 0.86
N PRO A 59 -1.48 18.08 1.81
CA PRO A 59 -0.89 19.32 2.34
C PRO A 59 0.50 19.02 2.91
N PRO A 60 1.49 19.89 2.69
CA PRO A 60 2.77 19.74 3.36
C PRO A 60 2.53 19.83 4.87
N ASP A 61 3.12 18.90 5.64
CA ASP A 61 3.13 18.96 7.12
C ASP A 61 3.91 20.20 7.57
N ALA A 62 3.34 21.39 7.41
CA ALA A 62 4.00 22.68 7.56
C ALA A 62 4.59 22.89 8.98
N THR A 63 3.96 22.31 10.00
CA THR A 63 4.36 22.47 11.40
C THR A 63 5.54 21.61 11.82
N ARG A 64 5.94 20.59 11.05
CA ARG A 64 6.97 19.62 11.45
C ARG A 64 8.24 19.64 10.59
N MET A 65 8.28 20.42 9.52
CA MET A 65 9.39 20.35 8.54
C MET A 65 10.52 21.35 8.75
N HIS A 66 10.30 22.41 9.50
CA HIS A 66 11.28 23.54 9.54
C HIS A 66 12.52 23.26 10.42
N ASP A 67 12.49 22.21 11.25
CA ASP A 67 13.55 21.99 12.26
C ASP A 67 14.16 20.58 12.24
N ARG A 68 14.00 19.81 11.15
CA ARG A 68 14.54 18.45 11.10
C ARG A 68 15.92 18.41 10.48
N SER A 69 16.90 17.93 11.25
CA SER A 69 18.26 17.70 10.77
C SER A 69 18.26 16.79 9.54
N HIS A 70 19.20 17.00 8.64
CA HIS A 70 19.39 16.20 7.41
C HIS A 70 19.44 14.68 7.69
N THR A 71 20.00 14.31 8.85
CA THR A 71 20.10 12.91 9.33
C THR A 71 18.72 12.27 9.53
N VAL A 72 17.76 13.01 10.12
CA VAL A 72 16.39 12.49 10.35
C VAL A 72 15.63 12.30 9.05
N GLN A 73 15.88 13.17 8.06
CA GLN A 73 15.27 13.04 6.74
C GLN A 73 15.84 11.82 6.00
N LEU A 74 17.16 11.62 6.02
CA LEU A 74 17.82 10.46 5.41
C LEU A 74 17.36 9.15 6.03
N GLN A 75 17.29 9.07 7.37
CA GLN A 75 16.74 7.91 8.07
C GLN A 75 15.28 7.63 7.69
N GLY A 76 14.47 8.68 7.51
CA GLY A 76 13.09 8.54 7.06
C GLY A 76 13.01 7.97 5.64
N LEU A 77 13.88 8.44 4.73
CA LEU A 77 13.99 7.95 3.35
C LEU A 77 14.37 6.47 3.30
N LEU A 78 15.40 6.09 4.06
CA LEU A 78 15.86 4.69 4.18
C LEU A 78 14.75 3.78 4.73
N LEU A 79 14.02 4.24 5.76
CA LEU A 79 12.91 3.47 6.33
C LEU A 79 11.73 3.33 5.37
N ALA A 80 11.45 4.34 4.54
CA ALA A 80 10.41 4.25 3.53
C ALA A 80 10.82 3.31 2.40
N GLY A 81 12.05 3.42 1.90
CA GLY A 81 12.59 2.48 0.92
C GLY A 81 12.61 1.03 1.43
N LEU A 82 13.05 0.82 2.67
CA LEU A 82 13.00 -0.50 3.31
C LEU A 82 11.56 -1.03 3.43
N ALA A 83 10.60 -0.16 3.73
CA ALA A 83 9.19 -0.57 3.79
C ALA A 83 8.66 -1.04 2.42
N VAL A 84 9.03 -0.35 1.33
CA VAL A 84 8.68 -0.78 -0.04
C VAL A 84 9.31 -2.13 -0.35
N VAL A 85 10.62 -2.30 -0.10
CA VAL A 85 11.33 -3.57 -0.35
C VAL A 85 10.72 -4.71 0.45
N CYS A 86 10.49 -4.52 1.76
CA CYS A 86 9.85 -5.53 2.60
C CYS A 86 8.42 -5.85 2.15
N GLY A 87 7.66 -4.84 1.70
CA GLY A 87 6.31 -5.02 1.17
C GLY A 87 6.30 -5.88 -0.09
N VAL A 88 7.17 -5.55 -1.05
CA VAL A 88 7.32 -6.30 -2.31
C VAL A 88 7.84 -7.71 -2.04
N ALA A 89 8.86 -7.88 -1.17
CA ALA A 89 9.37 -9.19 -0.79
C ALA A 89 8.30 -10.06 -0.12
N GLY A 90 7.51 -9.49 0.80
CA GLY A 90 6.39 -10.18 1.42
C GLY A 90 5.30 -10.60 0.43
N ALA A 91 5.02 -9.77 -0.58
CA ALA A 91 4.11 -10.11 -1.65
C ALA A 91 4.67 -11.22 -2.56
N ALA A 92 5.97 -11.16 -2.89
CA ALA A 92 6.65 -12.19 -3.67
C ALA A 92 6.62 -13.55 -2.96
N VAL A 93 6.95 -13.59 -1.67
CA VAL A 93 6.86 -14.83 -0.86
C VAL A 93 5.42 -15.36 -0.84
N SER A 94 4.43 -14.49 -0.61
CA SER A 94 3.02 -14.90 -0.63
C SER A 94 2.61 -15.50 -1.98
N ARG A 95 3.05 -14.87 -3.08
CA ARG A 95 2.78 -15.35 -4.43
C ARG A 95 3.47 -16.70 -4.69
N THR A 96 4.76 -16.82 -4.35
CA THR A 96 5.49 -18.09 -4.51
C THR A 96 4.77 -19.22 -3.78
N VAL A 97 4.40 -19.00 -2.51
CA VAL A 97 3.67 -20.01 -1.73
C VAL A 97 2.31 -20.34 -2.35
N LEU A 98 1.55 -19.35 -2.80
CA LEU A 98 0.23 -19.58 -3.42
C LEU A 98 0.29 -20.33 -4.75
N ILE A 99 1.40 -20.22 -5.50
CA ILE A 99 1.58 -20.91 -6.78
C ILE A 99 2.16 -22.31 -6.58
N SER A 100 3.09 -22.47 -5.62
CA SER A 100 3.82 -23.72 -5.39
C SER A 100 3.13 -24.70 -4.45
N SER A 101 2.08 -24.27 -3.75
CA SER A 101 1.33 -25.09 -2.81
C SER A 101 -0.17 -25.09 -3.11
N GLU A 102 -0.89 -26.05 -2.55
CA GLU A 102 -2.37 -26.12 -2.65
C GLU A 102 -3.08 -25.16 -1.68
N LEU A 103 -2.37 -24.18 -1.11
CA LEU A 103 -2.95 -23.22 -0.19
C LEU A 103 -3.96 -22.32 -0.91
N THR A 104 -5.14 -22.21 -0.33
CA THR A 104 -6.14 -21.27 -0.81
C THR A 104 -5.80 -19.84 -0.39
N PRO A 105 -6.27 -18.80 -1.12
CA PRO A 105 -6.10 -17.41 -0.72
C PRO A 105 -6.61 -17.11 0.70
N VAL A 106 -7.68 -17.80 1.14
CA VAL A 106 -8.25 -17.67 2.50
C VAL A 106 -7.25 -18.17 3.55
N GLN A 107 -6.66 -19.34 3.33
CA GLN A 107 -5.65 -19.90 4.24
C GLN A 107 -4.41 -19.01 4.31
N SER A 108 -3.92 -18.52 3.15
CA SER A 108 -2.79 -17.60 3.09
C SER A 108 -3.09 -16.28 3.83
N ALA A 109 -4.29 -15.72 3.64
CA ALA A 109 -4.73 -14.53 4.37
C ALA A 109 -4.80 -14.78 5.88
N ALA A 110 -5.35 -15.92 6.30
CA ALA A 110 -5.41 -16.31 7.71
C ALA A 110 -4.01 -16.46 8.32
N CYS A 111 -3.07 -17.12 7.62
CA CYS A 111 -1.68 -17.24 8.06
C CYS A 111 -1.00 -15.88 8.22
N ARG A 112 -1.22 -14.93 7.30
CA ARG A 112 -0.68 -13.56 7.42
C ARG A 112 -1.24 -12.81 8.61
N LEU A 113 -2.54 -12.89 8.84
CA LEU A 113 -3.21 -12.23 9.98
C LEU A 113 -2.75 -12.85 11.31
N LEU A 114 -2.69 -14.18 11.40
CA LEU A 114 -2.21 -14.88 12.57
C LEU A 114 -0.73 -14.58 12.83
N GLY A 115 0.11 -14.62 11.81
CA GLY A 115 1.53 -14.27 11.93
C GLY A 115 1.72 -12.84 12.41
N GLY A 116 0.95 -11.88 11.88
CA GLY A 116 0.96 -10.50 12.36
C GLY A 116 0.54 -10.38 13.82
N LEU A 117 -0.52 -11.09 14.22
CA LEU A 117 -0.98 -11.14 15.61
C LEU A 117 0.08 -11.70 16.54
N LEU A 118 0.69 -12.83 16.18
CA LEU A 118 1.73 -13.48 16.98
C LEU A 118 2.96 -12.59 17.17
N LEU A 119 3.36 -11.86 16.13
CA LEU A 119 4.46 -10.89 16.21
C LEU A 119 4.13 -9.69 17.09
N LEU A 120 2.87 -9.30 17.18
CA LEU A 120 2.42 -8.18 18.01
C LEU A 120 2.19 -8.57 19.48
N LEU A 121 1.92 -9.86 19.77
CA LEU A 121 1.66 -10.34 21.13
C LEU A 121 2.71 -9.93 22.17
N PRO A 122 4.04 -10.04 21.92
CA PRO A 122 5.05 -9.61 22.88
C PRO A 122 4.95 -8.11 23.19
N TRP A 123 4.66 -7.30 22.18
CA TRP A 123 4.54 -5.84 22.33
C TRP A 123 3.31 -5.43 23.14
N LEU A 124 2.21 -6.19 23.06
CA LEU A 124 1.02 -5.96 23.89
C LEU A 124 1.30 -6.19 25.37
N ARG A 125 2.21 -7.12 25.71
CA ARG A 125 2.62 -7.38 27.11
C ARG A 125 3.49 -6.26 27.68
N PHE A 126 4.28 -5.57 26.86
CA PHE A 126 5.13 -4.44 27.31
C PHE A 126 4.35 -3.13 27.50
N GLY A 127 3.01 -3.20 27.55
CA GLY A 127 2.16 -2.10 27.95
C GLY A 127 2.34 -0.87 27.06
N VAL A 128 1.91 -0.97 25.81
CA VAL A 128 1.65 0.23 25.00
C VAL A 128 0.54 1.00 25.70
N ARG A 129 0.92 1.92 26.58
CA ARG A 129 -0.02 2.88 27.15
C ARG A 129 -0.46 3.77 26.02
N PHE A 130 -1.65 3.49 25.48
CA PHE A 130 -2.31 4.39 24.55
C PHE A 130 -2.76 5.62 25.36
N PRO A 131 -2.17 6.79 25.15
CA PRO A 131 -2.50 8.01 25.93
C PRO A 131 -3.86 8.60 25.52
N GLN A 132 -4.67 7.90 24.74
CA GLN A 132 -5.92 8.43 24.20
C GLN A 132 -7.14 7.90 24.96
N PRO A 133 -8.19 8.73 25.15
CA PRO A 133 -9.44 8.28 25.75
C PRO A 133 -10.00 7.11 24.94
N ARG A 134 -10.49 6.10 25.66
CA ARG A 134 -11.13 4.93 25.06
C ARG A 134 -12.24 5.37 24.11
N PRO A 135 -12.32 4.82 22.88
CA PRO A 135 -13.42 5.13 21.99
C PRO A 135 -14.75 4.80 22.67
N SER A 136 -15.72 5.69 22.53
CA SER A 136 -17.07 5.44 23.07
C SER A 136 -17.65 4.16 22.49
N THR A 137 -18.48 3.44 23.26
CA THR A 137 -19.14 2.19 22.84
C THR A 137 -19.87 2.33 21.50
N ILE A 138 -20.37 3.52 21.17
CA ILE A 138 -21.05 3.86 19.90
C ILE A 138 -20.12 3.76 18.68
N ARG A 139 -18.81 3.86 18.85
CA ARG A 139 -17.83 3.79 17.74
C ARG A 139 -17.36 2.37 17.41
N TRP A 140 -17.55 1.42 18.32
CA TRP A 140 -17.09 0.03 18.16
C TRP A 140 -17.63 -0.66 16.90
N PRO A 141 -18.93 -0.59 16.55
CA PRO A 141 -19.44 -1.23 15.33
C PRO A 141 -18.77 -0.67 14.07
N ARG A 142 -18.51 0.63 14.02
CA ARG A 142 -17.82 1.28 12.88
C ARG A 142 -16.36 0.83 12.78
N VAL A 143 -15.66 0.73 13.91
CA VAL A 143 -14.28 0.24 13.96
C VAL A 143 -14.22 -1.22 13.53
N LEU A 144 -15.11 -2.08 14.00
CA LEU A 144 -15.20 -3.47 13.58
C LEU A 144 -15.50 -3.60 12.09
N ALA A 145 -16.48 -2.86 11.58
CA ALA A 145 -16.80 -2.85 10.15
C ALA A 145 -15.60 -2.40 9.30
N ALA A 146 -14.94 -1.31 9.69
CA ALA A 146 -13.74 -0.81 9.01
C ALA A 146 -12.58 -1.83 9.04
N THR A 147 -12.39 -2.53 10.16
CA THR A 147 -11.36 -3.58 10.28
C THR A 147 -11.70 -4.79 9.42
N LEU A 148 -12.95 -5.27 9.45
CA LEU A 148 -13.38 -6.42 8.65
C LEU A 148 -13.27 -6.11 7.16
N LEU A 149 -13.79 -4.97 6.71
CA LEU A 149 -13.76 -4.59 5.29
C LEU A 149 -12.36 -4.18 4.85
N GLY A 150 -11.65 -3.34 5.60
CA GLY A 150 -10.35 -2.81 5.20
C GLY A 150 -9.23 -3.81 5.38
N THR A 151 -9.20 -4.55 6.49
CA THR A 151 -8.07 -5.45 6.79
C THR A 151 -8.36 -6.87 6.33
N VAL A 152 -9.47 -7.48 6.77
CA VAL A 152 -9.71 -8.91 6.47
C VAL A 152 -10.02 -9.10 5.00
N LEU A 153 -11.01 -8.39 4.48
CA LEU A 153 -11.40 -8.48 3.07
C LEU A 153 -10.29 -7.94 2.16
N GLY A 154 -9.61 -6.85 2.55
CA GLY A 154 -8.50 -6.27 1.80
C GLY A 154 -7.34 -7.26 1.64
N ILE A 155 -6.92 -7.94 2.73
CA ILE A 155 -5.84 -8.94 2.67
C ILE A 155 -6.31 -10.16 1.85
N LEU A 156 -7.55 -10.61 2.00
CA LEU A 156 -8.09 -11.71 1.22
C LEU A 156 -8.04 -11.40 -0.30
N LEU A 157 -8.55 -10.25 -0.71
CA LEU A 157 -8.53 -9.82 -2.10
C LEU A 157 -7.08 -9.68 -2.63
N GLN A 158 -6.17 -9.17 -1.78
CA GLN A 158 -4.75 -9.13 -2.13
C GLN A 158 -4.19 -10.52 -2.42
N GLN A 159 -4.52 -11.54 -1.62
CA GLN A 159 -4.05 -12.91 -1.87
C GLN A 159 -4.65 -13.50 -3.15
N VAL A 160 -5.92 -13.21 -3.45
CA VAL A 160 -6.55 -13.62 -4.72
C VAL A 160 -5.82 -12.99 -5.92
N VAL A 161 -5.51 -11.72 -5.85
CA VAL A 161 -4.76 -11.00 -6.89
C VAL A 161 -3.37 -11.60 -7.08
N LEU A 162 -2.63 -11.84 -5.97
CA LEU A 162 -1.28 -12.42 -6.00
C LEU A 162 -1.27 -13.88 -6.51
N GLN A 163 -2.34 -14.63 -6.32
CA GLN A 163 -2.46 -15.98 -6.87
C GLN A 163 -2.66 -15.97 -8.39
N ARG A 164 -3.45 -15.02 -8.90
CA ARG A 164 -3.89 -15.04 -10.30
C ARG A 164 -3.05 -14.19 -11.25
N LEU A 165 -2.41 -13.15 -10.77
CA LEU A 165 -1.68 -12.19 -11.59
C LEU A 165 -0.18 -12.22 -11.30
N PRO A 166 0.67 -11.94 -12.30
CA PRO A 166 2.10 -11.68 -12.07
C PRO A 166 2.32 -10.62 -10.98
N LEU A 167 3.43 -10.73 -10.24
CA LEU A 167 3.69 -9.89 -9.07
C LEU A 167 3.60 -8.39 -9.42
N GLY A 168 4.23 -7.98 -10.51
CA GLY A 168 4.23 -6.59 -10.97
C GLY A 168 2.83 -6.08 -11.28
N ILE A 169 2.03 -6.86 -12.00
CA ILE A 169 0.64 -6.51 -12.36
C ILE A 169 -0.23 -6.47 -11.09
N GLY A 170 -0.11 -7.48 -10.22
CA GLY A 170 -0.87 -7.57 -8.98
C GLY A 170 -0.65 -6.34 -8.07
N ILE A 171 0.62 -5.96 -7.85
CA ILE A 171 0.93 -4.78 -7.05
C ILE A 171 0.51 -3.48 -7.75
N THR A 172 0.57 -3.43 -9.08
CA THR A 172 0.06 -2.27 -9.86
C THR A 172 -1.43 -2.05 -9.60
N VAL A 173 -2.24 -3.10 -9.67
CA VAL A 173 -3.68 -3.03 -9.35
C VAL A 173 -3.91 -2.57 -7.91
N LEU A 174 -3.21 -3.18 -6.95
CA LEU A 174 -3.37 -2.85 -5.52
C LEU A 174 -2.93 -1.41 -5.18
N SER A 175 -1.97 -0.87 -5.92
CA SER A 175 -1.46 0.50 -5.71
C SER A 175 -2.44 1.59 -6.16
N THR A 176 -3.55 1.25 -6.81
CA THR A 176 -4.60 2.24 -7.16
C THR A 176 -5.51 2.61 -5.99
N ALA A 177 -5.44 1.90 -4.87
CA ALA A 177 -6.29 2.14 -3.71
C ALA A 177 -6.32 3.61 -3.24
N PRO A 178 -5.19 4.35 -3.13
CA PRO A 178 -5.22 5.77 -2.76
C PRO A 178 -5.96 6.65 -3.78
N VAL A 179 -5.90 6.29 -5.06
CA VAL A 179 -6.60 7.00 -6.13
C VAL A 179 -8.10 6.77 -6.04
N MET A 180 -8.50 5.51 -5.79
CA MET A 180 -9.92 5.16 -5.61
C MET A 180 -10.51 5.82 -4.36
N ALA A 181 -9.74 5.94 -3.28
CA ALA A 181 -10.16 6.65 -2.07
C ALA A 181 -10.50 8.11 -2.35
N LEU A 182 -9.76 8.79 -3.23
CA LEU A 182 -10.06 10.17 -3.61
C LEU A 182 -11.34 10.33 -4.43
N LEU A 183 -11.77 9.30 -5.17
CA LEU A 183 -13.05 9.34 -5.90
C LEU A 183 -14.25 9.31 -4.94
N VAL A 184 -14.06 8.78 -3.74
CA VAL A 184 -15.09 8.74 -2.68
C VAL A 184 -15.08 10.02 -1.84
N ALA A 185 -13.99 10.80 -1.84
CA ALA A 185 -13.83 12.03 -1.06
C ALA A 185 -14.96 13.07 -1.22
N PRO A 186 -15.63 13.25 -2.41
CA PRO A 186 -16.77 14.15 -2.52
C PRO A 186 -17.95 13.78 -1.63
N SER A 187 -18.12 12.50 -1.30
CA SER A 187 -19.17 12.06 -0.37
C SER A 187 -18.93 12.54 1.06
N GLU A 188 -17.69 12.94 1.37
CA GLU A 188 -17.25 13.50 2.65
C GLU A 188 -17.21 15.04 2.65
N GLY A 189 -17.62 15.69 1.52
CA GLY A 189 -17.68 17.15 1.38
C GLY A 189 -16.42 17.80 0.79
N ASP A 190 -15.45 17.02 0.35
CA ASP A 190 -14.25 17.54 -0.30
C ASP A 190 -14.48 17.84 -1.79
N HIS A 191 -13.94 18.95 -2.28
CA HIS A 191 -14.01 19.31 -3.70
C HIS A 191 -12.99 18.52 -4.53
N LEU A 192 -13.48 17.86 -5.60
CA LEU A 192 -12.62 17.21 -6.58
C LEU A 192 -11.77 18.24 -7.32
N LYS A 193 -10.46 18.16 -7.16
CA LYS A 193 -9.52 18.95 -7.98
C LYS A 193 -9.34 18.29 -9.35
N PRO A 194 -9.14 19.07 -10.44
CA PRO A 194 -8.91 18.49 -11.77
C PRO A 194 -7.74 17.49 -11.82
N SER A 195 -6.74 17.70 -10.98
CA SER A 195 -5.59 16.79 -10.83
C SER A 195 -5.98 15.41 -10.26
N VAL A 196 -7.07 15.30 -9.49
CA VAL A 196 -7.61 14.01 -9.01
C VAL A 196 -8.22 13.23 -10.17
N LEU A 197 -9.00 13.89 -11.01
CA LEU A 197 -9.59 13.27 -12.20
C LEU A 197 -8.50 12.77 -13.15
N LEU A 198 -7.47 13.58 -13.41
CA LEU A 198 -6.32 13.16 -14.21
C LEU A 198 -5.63 11.93 -13.62
N ALA A 199 -5.36 11.94 -12.30
CA ALA A 199 -4.75 10.81 -11.62
C ALA A 199 -5.63 9.54 -11.73
N SER A 200 -6.94 9.67 -11.59
CA SER A 200 -7.88 8.54 -11.71
C SER A 200 -7.88 7.95 -13.13
N VAL A 201 -7.89 8.80 -14.15
CA VAL A 201 -7.81 8.35 -15.55
C VAL A 201 -6.48 7.63 -15.81
N LEU A 202 -5.35 8.19 -15.35
CA LEU A 202 -4.04 7.56 -15.48
C LEU A 202 -3.96 6.22 -14.74
N ALA A 203 -4.57 6.11 -13.55
CA ALA A 203 -4.60 4.86 -12.80
C ALA A 203 -5.41 3.79 -13.52
N VAL A 204 -6.63 4.12 -13.99
CA VAL A 204 -7.52 3.18 -14.68
C VAL A 204 -6.90 2.72 -16.01
N THR A 205 -6.35 3.64 -16.80
CA THR A 205 -5.67 3.30 -18.06
C THR A 205 -4.42 2.47 -17.80
N GLY A 206 -3.62 2.81 -16.78
CA GLY A 206 -2.43 2.06 -16.39
C GLY A 206 -2.75 0.63 -15.94
N VAL A 207 -3.80 0.44 -15.15
CA VAL A 207 -4.29 -0.90 -14.77
C VAL A 207 -4.80 -1.65 -15.99
N GLY A 208 -5.60 -1.01 -16.84
CA GLY A 208 -6.11 -1.63 -18.06
C GLY A 208 -4.97 -2.16 -18.94
N LEU A 209 -3.94 -1.34 -19.18
CA LEU A 209 -2.75 -1.76 -19.94
C LEU A 209 -2.00 -2.90 -19.26
N ALA A 210 -1.84 -2.84 -17.92
CA ALA A 210 -1.12 -3.86 -17.18
C ALA A 210 -1.86 -5.21 -17.16
N VAL A 211 -3.20 -5.21 -17.07
CA VAL A 211 -4.00 -6.45 -16.99
C VAL A 211 -4.22 -7.08 -18.37
N LEU A 212 -4.26 -6.27 -19.42
CA LEU A 212 -4.45 -6.74 -20.80
C LEU A 212 -3.13 -7.18 -21.47
N SER A 213 -2.00 -7.05 -20.77
CA SER A 213 -0.68 -7.46 -21.24
C SER A 213 -0.39 -8.92 -20.95
#